data_80674ef554e2e9e7283926d68a4b207e
#
_entry.id   80674ef554e2e9e7283926d68a4b207e
#
_cell.length_a   1.000
_cell.length_b   1.000
_cell.length_c   1.000
_cell.angle_alpha   90.00
_cell.angle_beta   90.00
_cell.angle_gamma   90.00
#
_symmetry.space_group_name_H-M   'P 1'
#
loop_
_entity.id
_entity.type
_entity.pdbx_description
1 polymer ?
#
loop_
_entity_poly.entity_id
_entity_poly.type
_entity_poly.pdbx_seq_one_letter_code
_entity_poly.pdbx_strand_id
1 'polypeptide(L)'
;MKIGLIGAGRLGICLALLIEQEGYHVIASDVREDYINDLQNKKINSTEPQVQELLEHSINLEFTTDNRKVIRESDIIFTLVQTPSLEDGSYDVSAVWKVVEDIKQEMSSIANYPKSFVVGCTTNPGDCDKFKEALPESVDVYYNPEFIAQGSIVDDLRHADMVLLGGEGQHSGALEMIYYQIQNGFKVANVSTMSARAAELTKIAVNCYLTTKITYANQVGQVMIRDGMEDEVSTVLKAIGSDSRIGTKYL
;
A
#
# COMPACT_ATOMS: atom_id res chain seq x y z
N MET A 1 -19.10 -2.63 -9.35
CA MET A 1 -17.96 -3.19 -8.62
C MET A 1 -17.84 -2.47 -7.29
N LYS A 2 -17.77 -3.22 -6.20
CA LYS A 2 -17.58 -2.68 -4.84
C LYS A 2 -16.16 -3.02 -4.38
N ILE A 3 -15.52 -2.07 -3.75
CA ILE A 3 -14.14 -2.21 -3.25
C ILE A 3 -14.18 -2.33 -1.73
N GLY A 4 -13.55 -3.36 -1.21
CA GLY A 4 -13.31 -3.57 0.21
C GLY A 4 -11.90 -3.12 0.60
N LEU A 5 -11.76 -2.59 1.80
CA LEU A 5 -10.46 -2.27 2.36
C LEU A 5 -10.41 -2.72 3.82
N ILE A 6 -9.49 -3.61 4.15
CA ILE A 6 -9.24 -4.10 5.50
C ILE A 6 -7.96 -3.47 6.03
N GLY A 7 -8.07 -2.69 7.10
CA GLY A 7 -7.00 -1.88 7.66
C GLY A 7 -7.10 -0.41 7.24
N ALA A 8 -8.16 0.29 7.68
CA ALA A 8 -8.37 1.72 7.40
C ALA A 8 -7.44 2.63 8.23
N GLY A 9 -6.20 2.20 8.46
CA GLY A 9 -5.15 3.00 9.09
C GLY A 9 -4.74 4.20 8.21
N ARG A 10 -3.59 4.82 8.52
CA ARG A 10 -3.13 6.04 7.83
C ARG A 10 -3.10 5.90 6.30
N LEU A 11 -2.49 4.83 5.79
CA LEU A 11 -2.44 4.55 4.35
C LEU A 11 -3.82 4.11 3.83
N GLY A 12 -4.49 3.21 4.56
CA GLY A 12 -5.77 2.65 4.13
C GLY A 12 -6.85 3.68 3.92
N ILE A 13 -6.97 4.66 4.83
CA ILE A 13 -7.97 5.74 4.66
C ILE A 13 -7.66 6.62 3.44
N CYS A 14 -6.39 6.93 3.17
CA CYS A 14 -6.00 7.70 1.99
C CYS A 14 -6.37 6.96 0.69
N LEU A 15 -6.05 5.67 0.60
CA LEU A 15 -6.39 4.86 -0.57
C LEU A 15 -7.91 4.71 -0.73
N ALA A 16 -8.64 4.44 0.37
CA ALA A 16 -10.11 4.31 0.33
C ALA A 16 -10.80 5.57 -0.18
N LEU A 17 -10.36 6.75 0.28
CA LEU A 17 -10.89 8.04 -0.15
C LEU A 17 -10.60 8.33 -1.62
N LEU A 18 -9.40 8.01 -2.09
CA LEU A 18 -9.04 8.20 -3.50
C LEU A 18 -9.83 7.26 -4.42
N ILE A 19 -10.01 6.00 -4.03
CA ILE A 19 -10.85 5.06 -4.78
C ILE A 19 -12.31 5.53 -4.81
N GLU A 20 -12.83 6.00 -3.69
CA GLU A 20 -14.19 6.52 -3.60
C GLU A 20 -14.39 7.77 -4.47
N GLN A 21 -13.41 8.67 -4.49
CA GLN A 21 -13.43 9.88 -5.32
C GLN A 21 -13.56 9.56 -6.82
N GLU A 22 -13.05 8.41 -7.26
CA GLU A 22 -13.20 7.93 -8.64
C GLU A 22 -14.57 7.24 -8.91
N GLY A 23 -15.50 7.36 -7.96
CA GLY A 23 -16.89 6.91 -8.11
C GLY A 23 -17.14 5.45 -7.71
N TYR A 24 -16.18 4.77 -7.10
CA TYR A 24 -16.38 3.43 -6.57
C TYR A 24 -17.12 3.48 -5.24
N HIS A 25 -17.91 2.45 -4.97
CA HIS A 25 -18.46 2.21 -3.65
C HIS A 25 -17.42 1.48 -2.81
N VAL A 26 -17.01 2.07 -1.68
CA VAL A 26 -15.94 1.53 -0.83
C VAL A 26 -16.49 1.18 0.56
N ILE A 27 -16.10 0.01 1.07
CA ILE A 27 -16.36 -0.40 2.45
C ILE A 27 -15.00 -0.63 3.12
N ALA A 28 -14.68 0.17 4.13
CA ALA A 28 -13.41 0.10 4.83
C ALA A 28 -13.58 -0.37 6.27
N SER A 29 -12.68 -1.25 6.76
CA SER A 29 -12.71 -1.71 8.14
C SER A 29 -11.40 -1.43 8.89
N ASP A 30 -11.54 -1.25 10.20
CA ASP A 30 -10.43 -1.22 11.15
C ASP A 30 -10.88 -1.83 12.48
N VAL A 31 -9.96 -2.42 13.23
CA VAL A 31 -10.26 -3.06 14.51
C VAL A 31 -10.53 -2.06 15.64
N ARG A 32 -10.16 -0.80 15.48
CA ARG A 32 -10.33 0.28 16.47
C ARG A 32 -11.72 0.88 16.37
N GLU A 33 -12.60 0.51 17.29
CA GLU A 33 -14.00 0.95 17.30
C GLU A 33 -14.13 2.47 17.39
N ASP A 34 -13.42 3.13 18.31
CA ASP A 34 -13.43 4.59 18.45
C ASP A 34 -13.02 5.30 17.15
N TYR A 35 -11.98 4.80 16.50
CA TYR A 35 -11.51 5.34 15.24
C TYR A 35 -12.52 5.17 14.10
N ILE A 36 -13.20 4.03 14.03
CA ILE A 36 -14.29 3.80 13.07
C ILE A 36 -15.46 4.75 13.34
N ASN A 37 -15.83 4.97 14.61
CA ASN A 37 -16.86 5.94 14.98
C ASN A 37 -16.49 7.37 14.56
N ASP A 38 -15.23 7.77 14.74
CA ASP A 38 -14.74 9.08 14.29
C ASP A 38 -14.79 9.22 12.77
N LEU A 39 -14.40 8.18 12.02
CA LEU A 39 -14.50 8.14 10.56
C LEU A 39 -15.95 8.25 10.06
N GLN A 40 -16.87 7.49 10.67
CA GLN A 40 -18.31 7.55 10.36
C GLN A 40 -18.91 8.93 10.62
N ASN A 41 -18.45 9.62 11.66
CA ASN A 41 -18.86 10.99 11.99
C ASN A 41 -18.06 12.06 11.21
N LYS A 42 -17.14 11.66 10.34
CA LYS A 42 -16.24 12.53 9.57
C LYS A 42 -15.41 13.48 10.45
N LYS A 43 -14.99 13.01 11.62
CA LYS A 43 -14.29 13.79 12.65
C LYS A 43 -12.97 13.13 13.04
N ILE A 44 -12.05 13.02 12.09
CA ILE A 44 -10.70 12.51 12.38
C ILE A 44 -9.68 13.65 12.45
N ASN A 45 -8.67 13.49 13.29
CA ASN A 45 -7.51 14.35 13.30
C ASN A 45 -6.37 13.65 12.54
N SER A 46 -6.41 13.75 11.21
CA SER A 46 -5.38 13.16 10.34
C SER A 46 -4.17 14.07 10.26
N THR A 47 -2.98 13.49 10.38
CA THR A 47 -1.71 14.17 10.07
C THR A 47 -1.39 14.18 8.58
N GLU A 48 -2.14 13.42 7.77
CA GLU A 48 -1.99 13.41 6.32
C GLU A 48 -2.82 14.55 5.70
N PRO A 49 -2.22 15.39 4.87
CA PRO A 49 -2.93 16.46 4.15
C PRO A 49 -4.10 15.93 3.33
N GLN A 50 -5.11 16.76 3.11
CA GLN A 50 -6.31 16.48 2.30
C GLN A 50 -7.27 15.42 2.86
N VAL A 51 -6.87 14.56 3.80
CA VAL A 51 -7.71 13.44 4.28
C VAL A 51 -9.01 13.94 4.89
N GLN A 52 -8.98 14.99 5.72
CA GLN A 52 -10.18 15.54 6.35
C GLN A 52 -11.15 16.10 5.29
N GLU A 53 -10.65 16.85 4.32
CA GLU A 53 -11.43 17.42 3.23
C GLU A 53 -12.08 16.32 2.36
N LEU A 54 -11.29 15.33 1.94
CA LEU A 54 -11.80 14.20 1.16
C LEU A 54 -12.87 13.42 1.93
N LEU A 55 -12.67 13.21 3.24
CA LEU A 55 -13.63 12.50 4.08
C LEU A 55 -14.95 13.28 4.23
N GLU A 56 -14.89 14.59 4.39
CA GLU A 56 -16.09 15.45 4.47
C GLU A 56 -16.96 15.36 3.21
N HIS A 57 -16.31 15.27 2.04
CA HIS A 57 -16.99 15.20 0.75
C HIS A 57 -17.36 13.77 0.32
N SER A 58 -16.85 12.74 0.96
CA SER A 58 -17.15 11.35 0.60
C SER A 58 -18.63 11.02 0.78
N ILE A 59 -19.22 10.29 -0.15
CA ILE A 59 -20.64 9.91 -0.16
C ILE A 59 -20.86 8.40 -0.32
N ASN A 60 -19.89 7.68 -0.90
CA ASN A 60 -19.96 6.25 -1.20
C ASN A 60 -18.95 5.45 -0.38
N LEU A 61 -18.52 5.95 0.78
CA LEU A 61 -17.56 5.32 1.67
C LEU A 61 -18.24 4.92 2.99
N GLU A 62 -18.26 3.62 3.25
CA GLU A 62 -18.81 3.03 4.47
C GLU A 62 -17.67 2.54 5.37
N PHE A 63 -17.83 2.69 6.69
CA PHE A 63 -16.87 2.22 7.69
C PHE A 63 -17.48 1.19 8.63
N THR A 64 -16.70 0.19 9.03
CA THR A 64 -17.14 -0.90 9.91
C THR A 64 -15.98 -1.47 10.72
N THR A 65 -16.26 -2.15 11.82
CA THR A 65 -15.29 -3.01 12.51
C THR A 65 -15.37 -4.48 12.08
N ASP A 66 -16.32 -4.82 11.19
CA ASP A 66 -16.58 -6.19 10.73
C ASP A 66 -15.88 -6.46 9.38
N ASN A 67 -14.72 -7.12 9.42
CA ASN A 67 -14.00 -7.56 8.22
C ASN A 67 -14.86 -8.49 7.34
N ARG A 68 -15.70 -9.31 7.95
CA ARG A 68 -16.55 -10.27 7.21
C ARG A 68 -17.59 -9.54 6.37
N LYS A 69 -18.13 -8.41 6.84
CA LYS A 69 -18.98 -7.55 6.04
C LYS A 69 -18.24 -7.04 4.80
N VAL A 70 -17.01 -6.54 4.98
CA VAL A 70 -16.16 -6.09 3.88
C VAL A 70 -15.98 -7.21 2.86
N ILE A 71 -15.64 -8.42 3.31
CA ILE A 71 -15.42 -9.58 2.45
C ILE A 71 -16.68 -9.98 1.69
N ARG A 72 -17.83 -10.02 2.37
CA ARG A 72 -19.10 -10.42 1.74
C ARG A 72 -19.52 -9.49 0.62
N GLU A 73 -19.41 -8.19 0.86
CA GLU A 73 -20.02 -7.17 0.00
C GLU A 73 -19.11 -6.64 -1.11
N SER A 74 -17.80 -6.99 -1.10
CA SER A 74 -16.83 -6.45 -2.05
C SER A 74 -16.40 -7.47 -3.10
N ASP A 75 -16.07 -6.97 -4.29
CA ASP A 75 -15.51 -7.74 -5.41
C ASP A 75 -13.99 -7.83 -5.31
N ILE A 76 -13.35 -6.70 -4.96
CA ILE A 76 -11.90 -6.56 -4.73
C ILE A 76 -11.69 -6.14 -3.28
N ILE A 77 -10.79 -6.82 -2.57
CA ILE A 77 -10.52 -6.61 -1.15
C ILE A 77 -9.05 -6.24 -0.98
N PHE A 78 -8.76 -4.97 -0.72
CA PHE A 78 -7.44 -4.52 -0.34
C PHE A 78 -7.17 -4.80 1.15
N THR A 79 -5.95 -5.23 1.47
CA THR A 79 -5.51 -5.46 2.85
C THR A 79 -4.27 -4.64 3.15
N LEU A 80 -4.42 -3.71 4.09
CA LEU A 80 -3.40 -2.74 4.52
C LEU A 80 -3.19 -2.82 6.04
N VAL A 81 -2.99 -4.04 6.53
CA VAL A 81 -2.72 -4.32 7.94
C VAL A 81 -1.23 -4.20 8.26
N GLN A 82 -0.90 -4.09 9.54
CA GLN A 82 0.51 -3.98 9.97
C GLN A 82 1.26 -5.31 9.78
N THR A 83 2.46 -5.21 9.23
CA THR A 83 3.41 -6.33 9.08
C THR A 83 4.77 -5.88 9.63
N PRO A 84 4.96 -5.88 10.97
CA PRO A 84 6.20 -5.42 11.58
C PRO A 84 7.38 -6.33 11.23
N SER A 85 8.59 -5.76 11.21
CA SER A 85 9.82 -6.54 11.04
C SER A 85 10.12 -7.34 12.30
N LEU A 86 10.56 -8.58 12.13
CA LEU A 86 11.07 -9.46 13.18
C LEU A 86 12.59 -9.32 13.35
N GLU A 87 13.13 -9.91 14.43
CA GLU A 87 14.57 -9.84 14.74
C GLU A 87 15.46 -10.50 13.67
N ASP A 88 14.94 -11.49 12.96
CA ASP A 88 15.62 -12.18 11.85
C ASP A 88 15.55 -11.42 10.52
N GLY A 89 14.91 -10.24 10.51
CA GLY A 89 14.72 -9.40 9.33
C GLY A 89 13.54 -9.78 8.45
N SER A 90 12.79 -10.82 8.78
CA SER A 90 11.53 -11.16 8.10
C SER A 90 10.38 -10.25 8.56
N TYR A 91 9.24 -10.32 7.87
CA TYR A 91 8.01 -9.61 8.26
C TYR A 91 7.03 -10.56 8.94
N ASP A 92 6.42 -10.09 10.04
CA ASP A 92 5.31 -10.79 10.69
C ASP A 92 4.03 -10.56 9.89
N VAL A 93 3.61 -11.57 9.15
CA VAL A 93 2.38 -11.55 8.33
C VAL A 93 1.17 -12.17 9.04
N SER A 94 1.23 -12.35 10.35
CA SER A 94 0.14 -12.96 11.15
C SER A 94 -1.18 -12.22 11.01
N ALA A 95 -1.16 -10.88 10.88
CA ALA A 95 -2.36 -10.09 10.65
C ALA A 95 -2.97 -10.34 9.26
N VAL A 96 -2.15 -10.60 8.24
CA VAL A 96 -2.63 -10.98 6.90
C VAL A 96 -3.26 -12.36 6.94
N TRP A 97 -2.66 -13.32 7.66
CA TRP A 97 -3.22 -14.66 7.83
C TRP A 97 -4.61 -14.65 8.49
N LYS A 98 -4.86 -13.73 9.42
CA LYS A 98 -6.22 -13.55 9.99
C LYS A 98 -7.23 -13.14 8.92
N VAL A 99 -6.84 -12.22 8.03
CA VAL A 99 -7.71 -11.83 6.91
C VAL A 99 -7.92 -12.98 5.93
N VAL A 100 -6.88 -13.77 5.62
CA VAL A 100 -7.00 -14.98 4.79
C VAL A 100 -7.99 -15.97 5.40
N GLU A 101 -7.94 -16.19 6.72
CA GLU A 101 -8.87 -17.08 7.40
C GLU A 101 -10.31 -16.53 7.39
N ASP A 102 -10.49 -15.21 7.59
CA ASP A 102 -11.79 -14.57 7.46
C ASP A 102 -12.37 -14.74 6.04
N ILE A 103 -11.55 -14.56 4.99
CA ILE A 103 -11.97 -14.78 3.59
C ILE A 103 -12.37 -16.23 3.38
N LYS A 104 -11.57 -17.19 3.84
CA LYS A 104 -11.84 -18.62 3.70
C LYS A 104 -13.16 -19.01 4.36
N GLN A 105 -13.44 -18.51 5.56
CA GLN A 105 -14.69 -18.76 6.27
C GLN A 105 -15.89 -18.17 5.53
N GLU A 106 -15.81 -16.92 5.09
CA GLU A 106 -16.91 -16.26 4.38
C GLU A 106 -17.15 -16.92 3.00
N MET A 107 -16.10 -17.24 2.26
CA MET A 107 -16.23 -17.90 0.96
C MET A 107 -16.83 -19.31 1.05
N SER A 108 -16.75 -19.98 2.19
CA SER A 108 -17.42 -21.27 2.40
C SER A 108 -18.95 -21.15 2.46
N SER A 109 -19.46 -19.95 2.77
CA SER A 109 -20.90 -19.66 2.91
C SER A 109 -21.50 -18.94 1.69
N ILE A 110 -20.65 -18.36 0.83
CA ILE A 110 -21.05 -17.62 -0.37
C ILE A 110 -20.85 -18.54 -1.59
N ALA A 111 -21.90 -18.79 -2.36
CA ALA A 111 -21.79 -19.62 -3.57
C ALA A 111 -20.83 -18.97 -4.59
N ASN A 112 -19.70 -19.60 -4.84
CA ASN A 112 -18.71 -19.40 -5.93
C ASN A 112 -18.68 -18.02 -6.62
N TYR A 113 -18.83 -16.93 -5.86
CA TYR A 113 -18.67 -15.58 -6.41
C TYR A 113 -17.18 -15.24 -6.44
N PRO A 114 -16.61 -15.01 -7.62
CA PRO A 114 -15.18 -14.76 -7.71
C PRO A 114 -14.81 -13.43 -7.07
N LYS A 115 -13.71 -13.42 -6.31
CA LYS A 115 -13.19 -12.26 -5.59
C LYS A 115 -11.69 -12.10 -5.83
N SER A 116 -11.20 -10.90 -5.61
CA SER A 116 -9.75 -10.62 -5.60
C SER A 116 -9.31 -10.13 -4.24
N PHE A 117 -8.30 -10.77 -3.71
CA PHE A 117 -7.61 -10.41 -2.49
C PHE A 117 -6.30 -9.72 -2.83
N VAL A 118 -6.20 -8.44 -2.51
CA VAL A 118 -5.06 -7.58 -2.83
C VAL A 118 -4.27 -7.30 -1.56
N VAL A 119 -3.06 -7.83 -1.48
CA VAL A 119 -2.15 -7.65 -0.36
C VAL A 119 -1.32 -6.38 -0.60
N GLY A 120 -1.62 -5.30 0.14
CA GLY A 120 -0.98 -3.99 0.01
C GLY A 120 0.10 -3.72 1.06
N CYS A 121 0.26 -4.59 2.05
CA CYS A 121 1.31 -4.49 3.06
C CYS A 121 2.59 -5.23 2.65
N THR A 122 3.70 -4.94 3.33
CA THR A 122 4.97 -5.61 3.02
C THR A 122 4.97 -7.05 3.53
N THR A 123 5.29 -8.00 2.64
CA THR A 123 5.36 -9.44 2.92
C THR A 123 6.74 -9.99 2.60
N ASN A 124 7.00 -11.25 2.96
CA ASN A 124 8.22 -11.95 2.56
C ASN A 124 8.01 -12.60 1.17
N PRO A 125 9.04 -12.74 0.34
CA PRO A 125 8.92 -13.39 -0.96
C PRO A 125 8.35 -14.81 -0.86
N GLY A 126 7.20 -15.04 -1.50
CA GLY A 126 6.46 -16.28 -1.49
C GLY A 126 5.33 -16.36 -0.46
N ASP A 127 5.05 -15.32 0.32
CA ASP A 127 3.91 -15.31 1.23
C ASP A 127 2.58 -15.24 0.46
N CYS A 128 2.51 -14.47 -0.65
CA CYS A 128 1.33 -14.43 -1.51
C CYS A 128 1.01 -15.79 -2.15
N ASP A 129 2.03 -16.58 -2.50
CA ASP A 129 1.84 -17.95 -2.99
C ASP A 129 1.16 -18.82 -1.91
N LYS A 130 1.60 -18.74 -0.67
CA LYS A 130 1.00 -19.45 0.48
C LYS A 130 -0.44 -19.00 0.76
N PHE A 131 -0.71 -17.68 0.65
CA PHE A 131 -2.08 -17.17 0.79
C PHE A 131 -3.00 -17.72 -0.30
N LYS A 132 -2.52 -17.77 -1.56
CA LYS A 132 -3.26 -18.36 -2.68
C LYS A 132 -3.55 -19.84 -2.47
N GLU A 133 -2.57 -20.62 -1.99
CA GLU A 133 -2.74 -22.04 -1.67
C GLU A 133 -3.78 -22.29 -0.57
N ALA A 134 -3.91 -21.37 0.39
CA ALA A 134 -4.85 -21.49 1.50
C ALA A 134 -6.28 -21.06 1.15
N LEU A 135 -6.47 -20.28 0.09
CA LEU A 135 -7.75 -19.71 -0.32
C LEU A 135 -8.43 -20.59 -1.38
N PRO A 136 -9.79 -20.52 -1.50
CA PRO A 136 -10.50 -21.19 -2.59
C PRO A 136 -10.03 -20.72 -3.98
N GLU A 137 -10.14 -21.58 -4.99
CA GLU A 137 -9.79 -21.26 -6.39
C GLU A 137 -10.52 -20.02 -6.94
N SER A 138 -11.72 -19.73 -6.42
CA SER A 138 -12.51 -18.54 -6.78
C SER A 138 -11.95 -17.22 -6.25
N VAL A 139 -10.87 -17.23 -5.45
CA VAL A 139 -10.21 -16.02 -4.94
C VAL A 139 -8.86 -15.87 -5.60
N ASP A 140 -8.71 -14.82 -6.41
CA ASP A 140 -7.41 -14.44 -6.96
C ASP A 140 -6.61 -13.66 -5.91
N VAL A 141 -5.29 -13.89 -5.84
CA VAL A 141 -4.41 -13.17 -4.93
C VAL A 141 -3.48 -12.27 -5.72
N TYR A 142 -3.48 -11.00 -5.35
CA TYR A 142 -2.59 -9.99 -5.91
C TYR A 142 -1.69 -9.41 -4.83
N TYR A 143 -0.51 -9.00 -5.22
CA TYR A 143 0.39 -8.19 -4.40
C TYR A 143 0.48 -6.78 -4.99
N ASN A 144 0.14 -5.78 -4.19
CA ASN A 144 0.15 -4.39 -4.62
C ASN A 144 0.65 -3.49 -3.48
N PRO A 145 1.96 -3.49 -3.23
CA PRO A 145 2.55 -2.69 -2.17
C PRO A 145 2.67 -1.23 -2.57
N GLU A 146 2.57 -0.34 -1.58
CA GLU A 146 2.74 1.09 -1.79
C GLU A 146 4.19 1.56 -1.59
N PHE A 147 4.56 2.61 -2.34
CA PHE A 147 5.88 3.27 -2.30
C PHE A 147 5.71 4.74 -1.90
N ILE A 148 5.12 4.96 -0.72
CA ILE A 148 4.73 6.29 -0.22
C ILE A 148 5.64 6.76 0.91
N ALA A 149 5.67 8.09 1.16
CA ALA A 149 6.23 8.69 2.35
C ALA A 149 5.11 9.19 3.28
N GLN A 150 5.32 9.09 4.60
CA GLN A 150 4.38 9.64 5.56
C GLN A 150 4.37 11.18 5.48
N GLY A 151 3.18 11.77 5.52
CA GLY A 151 2.98 13.22 5.39
C GLY A 151 2.68 13.68 3.96
N SER A 152 2.68 12.77 2.97
CA SER A 152 2.35 13.05 1.56
C SER A 152 1.61 11.91 0.88
N ILE A 153 0.95 11.02 1.64
CA ILE A 153 0.38 9.77 1.11
C ILE A 153 -0.60 10.01 -0.04
N VAL A 154 -1.51 10.98 0.10
CA VAL A 154 -2.51 11.29 -0.95
C VAL A 154 -1.83 11.77 -2.24
N ASP A 155 -0.84 12.66 -2.10
CA ASP A 155 -0.09 13.18 -3.25
C ASP A 155 0.80 12.10 -3.88
N ASP A 156 1.45 11.26 -3.07
CA ASP A 156 2.28 10.16 -3.54
C ASP A 156 1.46 9.10 -4.31
N LEU A 157 0.23 8.82 -3.88
CA LEU A 157 -0.68 7.92 -4.59
C LEU A 157 -1.13 8.50 -5.93
N ARG A 158 -1.44 9.82 -5.97
CA ARG A 158 -1.84 10.52 -7.21
C ARG A 158 -0.70 10.70 -8.20
N HIS A 159 0.53 10.82 -7.71
CA HIS A 159 1.72 11.09 -8.51
C HIS A 159 2.77 9.98 -8.37
N ALA A 160 2.33 8.74 -8.15
CA ALA A 160 3.22 7.62 -7.96
C ALA A 160 4.24 7.48 -9.11
N ASP A 161 5.51 7.26 -8.76
CA ASP A 161 6.55 6.98 -9.77
C ASP A 161 6.33 5.59 -10.40
N MET A 162 5.71 4.65 -9.66
CA MET A 162 5.47 3.27 -10.07
C MET A 162 4.25 2.71 -9.34
N VAL A 163 3.43 1.95 -10.06
CA VAL A 163 2.43 1.02 -9.49
C VAL A 163 2.92 -0.39 -9.74
N LEU A 164 3.05 -1.18 -8.69
CA LEU A 164 3.51 -2.57 -8.76
C LEU A 164 2.33 -3.51 -8.56
N LEU A 165 2.02 -4.33 -9.56
CA LEU A 165 0.97 -5.34 -9.50
C LEU A 165 1.58 -6.73 -9.69
N GLY A 166 1.55 -7.54 -8.64
CA GLY A 166 1.97 -8.94 -8.66
C GLY A 166 0.77 -9.87 -8.69
N GLY A 167 0.81 -10.88 -9.55
CA GLY A 167 -0.28 -11.84 -9.72
C GLY A 167 -1.14 -11.58 -10.94
N GLU A 168 -1.97 -12.56 -11.25
CA GLU A 168 -2.89 -12.54 -12.38
C GLU A 168 -4.27 -13.07 -11.94
N GLY A 169 -5.34 -12.57 -12.57
CA GLY A 169 -6.71 -13.03 -12.32
C GLY A 169 -7.72 -12.11 -12.98
N GLN A 170 -8.98 -12.33 -12.66
CA GLN A 170 -10.11 -11.69 -13.35
C GLN A 170 -10.19 -10.17 -13.17
N HIS A 171 -9.63 -9.60 -12.08
CA HIS A 171 -9.68 -8.16 -11.82
C HIS A 171 -8.37 -7.42 -12.15
N SER A 172 -7.41 -8.04 -12.87
CA SER A 172 -6.15 -7.38 -13.24
C SER A 172 -6.37 -6.03 -13.93
N GLY A 173 -7.20 -5.99 -14.97
CA GLY A 173 -7.51 -4.75 -15.66
C GLY A 173 -8.30 -3.74 -14.82
N ALA A 174 -9.10 -4.21 -13.87
CA ALA A 174 -9.81 -3.33 -12.94
C ALA A 174 -8.84 -2.65 -11.94
N LEU A 175 -7.86 -3.40 -11.43
CA LEU A 175 -6.81 -2.85 -10.57
C LEU A 175 -5.98 -1.80 -11.29
N GLU A 176 -5.55 -2.07 -12.52
CA GLU A 176 -4.85 -1.08 -13.35
C GLU A 176 -5.69 0.17 -13.58
N MET A 177 -7.00 0.00 -13.87
CA MET A 177 -7.92 1.12 -14.10
C MET A 177 -8.10 1.98 -12.86
N ILE A 178 -8.21 1.40 -11.67
CA ILE A 178 -8.29 2.14 -10.39
C ILE A 178 -7.10 3.09 -10.24
N TYR A 179 -5.88 2.58 -10.44
CA TYR A 179 -4.68 3.43 -10.35
C TYR A 179 -4.59 4.46 -11.47
N TYR A 180 -5.00 4.10 -12.68
CA TYR A 180 -5.11 5.05 -13.80
C TYR A 180 -6.03 6.23 -13.46
N GLN A 181 -7.18 5.96 -12.85
CA GLN A 181 -8.15 6.98 -12.46
C GLN A 181 -7.63 7.85 -11.31
N ILE A 182 -7.10 7.24 -10.23
CA ILE A 182 -6.51 7.96 -9.09
C ILE A 182 -5.44 8.97 -9.56
N GLN A 183 -4.68 8.62 -10.59
CA GLN A 183 -3.63 9.46 -11.17
C GLN A 183 -4.16 10.46 -12.22
N ASN A 184 -5.48 10.59 -12.37
CA ASN A 184 -6.15 11.52 -13.31
C ASN A 184 -5.71 11.38 -14.79
N GLY A 185 -5.16 10.24 -15.19
CA GLY A 185 -4.69 10.00 -16.56
C GLY A 185 -3.53 10.89 -17.05
N PHE A 186 -3.00 11.79 -16.22
CA PHE A 186 -1.99 12.77 -16.65
C PHE A 186 -0.58 12.21 -16.73
N LYS A 187 -0.23 11.32 -15.87
CA LYS A 187 1.02 10.55 -15.89
C LYS A 187 0.71 9.20 -15.30
N VAL A 188 0.23 8.31 -16.16
CA VAL A 188 0.07 6.93 -15.73
C VAL A 188 1.43 6.50 -15.22
N ALA A 189 1.53 6.26 -13.93
CA ALA A 189 2.71 5.64 -13.36
C ALA A 189 3.00 4.38 -14.19
N ASN A 190 4.25 4.05 -14.29
CA ASN A 190 4.64 2.83 -14.96
C ASN A 190 4.04 1.66 -14.19
N VAL A 191 2.92 1.10 -14.67
CA VAL A 191 2.33 -0.09 -14.07
C VAL A 191 3.23 -1.27 -14.42
N SER A 192 3.90 -1.81 -13.41
CA SER A 192 4.79 -2.96 -13.55
C SER A 192 4.04 -4.21 -13.10
N THR A 193 3.72 -5.09 -14.07
CA THR A 193 3.05 -6.36 -13.82
C THR A 193 4.04 -7.53 -13.82
N MET A 194 3.91 -8.42 -12.84
CA MET A 194 4.78 -9.60 -12.70
C MET A 194 4.12 -10.65 -11.80
N SER A 195 4.78 -11.79 -11.56
CA SER A 195 4.29 -12.73 -10.56
C SER A 195 4.27 -12.10 -9.16
N ALA A 196 3.37 -12.53 -8.29
CA ALA A 196 3.26 -12.00 -6.92
C ALA A 196 4.60 -12.09 -6.17
N ARG A 197 5.28 -13.23 -6.28
CA ARG A 197 6.60 -13.44 -5.65
C ARG A 197 7.69 -12.50 -6.19
N ALA A 198 7.70 -12.21 -7.49
CA ALA A 198 8.64 -11.24 -8.07
C ALA A 198 8.33 -9.82 -7.57
N ALA A 199 7.06 -9.46 -7.43
CA ALA A 199 6.64 -8.18 -6.89
C ALA A 199 6.99 -8.02 -5.40
N GLU A 200 6.83 -9.06 -4.58
CA GLU A 200 7.29 -9.08 -3.18
C GLU A 200 8.81 -8.81 -3.09
N LEU A 201 9.60 -9.51 -3.93
CA LEU A 201 11.04 -9.27 -4.00
C LEU A 201 11.37 -7.85 -4.46
N THR A 202 10.65 -7.33 -5.47
CA THR A 202 10.84 -5.97 -5.98
C THR A 202 10.62 -4.93 -4.88
N LYS A 203 9.57 -5.07 -4.07
CA LYS A 203 9.29 -4.17 -2.93
C LYS A 203 10.47 -4.13 -1.95
N ILE A 204 10.97 -5.29 -1.55
CA ILE A 204 12.08 -5.39 -0.62
C ILE A 204 13.36 -4.82 -1.25
N ALA A 205 13.64 -5.15 -2.52
CA ALA A 205 14.83 -4.68 -3.23
C ALA A 205 14.87 -3.14 -3.33
N VAL A 206 13.74 -2.50 -3.60
CA VAL A 206 13.63 -1.02 -3.59
C VAL A 206 13.97 -0.46 -2.22
N ASN A 207 13.37 -1.00 -1.15
CA ASN A 207 13.64 -0.53 0.22
C ASN A 207 15.11 -0.71 0.60
N CYS A 208 15.72 -1.87 0.28
CA CYS A 208 17.14 -2.13 0.52
C CYS A 208 18.04 -1.16 -0.26
N TYR A 209 17.70 -0.85 -1.51
CA TYR A 209 18.47 0.10 -2.30
C TYR A 209 18.44 1.52 -1.72
N LEU A 210 17.26 1.98 -1.30
CA LEU A 210 17.11 3.30 -0.64
C LEU A 210 17.92 3.36 0.65
N THR A 211 17.86 2.32 1.49
CA THR A 211 18.66 2.23 2.72
C THR A 211 20.17 2.24 2.41
N THR A 212 20.59 1.58 1.33
CA THR A 212 21.98 1.61 0.87
C THR A 212 22.42 3.01 0.46
N LYS A 213 21.58 3.76 -0.26
CA LYS A 213 21.88 5.17 -0.61
C LYS A 213 22.04 6.05 0.63
N ILE A 214 21.11 5.92 1.60
CA ILE A 214 21.19 6.66 2.86
C ILE A 214 22.48 6.32 3.61
N THR A 215 22.84 5.02 3.68
CA THR A 215 24.07 4.59 4.33
C THR A 215 25.31 5.16 3.64
N TYR A 216 25.32 5.16 2.32
CA TYR A 216 26.40 5.77 1.54
C TYR A 216 26.53 7.27 1.81
N ALA A 217 25.44 8.03 1.78
CA ALA A 217 25.42 9.44 2.10
C ALA A 217 25.97 9.72 3.50
N ASN A 218 25.53 8.95 4.49
CA ASN A 218 26.04 9.05 5.87
C ASN A 218 27.53 8.76 5.97
N GLN A 219 28.06 7.77 5.23
CA GLN A 219 29.48 7.46 5.21
C GLN A 219 30.30 8.60 4.59
N VAL A 220 29.85 9.18 3.47
CA VAL A 220 30.50 10.36 2.86
C VAL A 220 30.53 11.50 3.87
N GLY A 221 29.41 11.82 4.54
CA GLY A 221 29.34 12.83 5.57
C GLY A 221 30.33 12.58 6.72
N GLN A 222 30.42 11.33 7.21
CA GLN A 222 31.36 10.98 8.28
C GLN A 222 32.84 11.19 7.87
N VAL A 223 33.22 10.83 6.63
CA VAL A 223 34.57 11.08 6.11
C VAL A 223 34.86 12.57 6.10
N MET A 224 33.95 13.39 5.58
CA MET A 224 34.10 14.83 5.49
C MET A 224 34.23 15.50 6.88
N ILE A 225 33.42 15.08 7.85
CA ILE A 225 33.51 15.57 9.23
C ILE A 225 34.87 15.25 9.83
N ARG A 226 35.40 14.05 9.63
CA ARG A 226 36.74 13.67 10.13
C ARG A 226 37.88 14.52 9.52
N ASP A 227 37.69 14.96 8.29
CA ASP A 227 38.67 15.78 7.56
C ASP A 227 38.43 17.30 7.76
N GLY A 228 37.50 17.69 8.65
CA GLY A 228 37.21 19.09 8.99
C GLY A 228 36.42 19.85 7.91
N MET A 229 35.62 19.14 7.11
CA MET A 229 34.81 19.69 6.03
C MET A 229 33.29 19.59 6.32
N GLU A 230 32.87 19.62 7.58
CA GLU A 230 31.47 19.45 7.97
C GLU A 230 30.53 20.47 7.32
N ASP A 231 30.97 21.70 7.11
CA ASP A 231 30.17 22.76 6.48
C ASP A 231 29.90 22.52 4.99
N GLU A 232 30.67 21.63 4.34
CA GLU A 232 30.55 21.33 2.91
C GLU A 232 29.78 20.02 2.60
N VAL A 233 29.38 19.24 3.61
CA VAL A 233 28.69 17.95 3.44
C VAL A 233 27.48 18.05 2.51
N SER A 234 26.61 19.04 2.75
CA SER A 234 25.41 19.24 1.92
C SER A 234 25.76 19.60 0.47
N THR A 235 26.83 20.37 0.26
CA THR A 235 27.27 20.77 -1.08
C THR A 235 27.82 19.58 -1.86
N VAL A 236 28.63 18.75 -1.21
CA VAL A 236 29.21 17.54 -1.83
C VAL A 236 28.11 16.52 -2.16
N LEU A 237 27.18 16.25 -1.24
CA LEU A 237 26.08 15.32 -1.50
C LEU A 237 25.16 15.82 -2.63
N LYS A 238 24.86 17.11 -2.71
CA LYS A 238 24.14 17.72 -3.83
C LYS A 238 24.89 17.56 -5.15
N ALA A 239 26.21 17.75 -5.15
CA ALA A 239 27.04 17.56 -6.34
C ALA A 239 27.02 16.10 -6.81
N ILE A 240 27.15 15.13 -5.90
CA ILE A 240 27.01 13.70 -6.20
C ILE A 240 25.62 13.40 -6.79
N GLY A 241 24.57 13.94 -6.17
CA GLY A 241 23.18 13.74 -6.61
C GLY A 241 22.85 14.42 -7.95
N SER A 242 23.66 15.39 -8.40
CA SER A 242 23.47 16.02 -9.71
C SER A 242 23.81 15.10 -10.90
N ASP A 243 24.57 14.01 -10.68
CA ASP A 243 24.75 12.97 -11.69
C ASP A 243 23.41 12.23 -11.89
N SER A 244 22.88 12.27 -13.13
CA SER A 244 21.58 11.68 -13.47
C SER A 244 21.49 10.16 -13.21
N ARG A 245 22.62 9.48 -13.14
CA ARG A 245 22.71 8.04 -12.81
C ARG A 245 22.50 7.78 -11.32
N ILE A 246 22.69 8.79 -10.46
CA ILE A 246 22.57 8.72 -9.00
C ILE A 246 21.27 9.35 -8.54
N GLY A 247 21.01 10.60 -8.93
CA GLY A 247 19.85 11.39 -8.51
C GLY A 247 19.96 11.90 -7.08
N THR A 248 19.21 12.96 -6.77
CA THR A 248 19.30 13.70 -5.48
C THR A 248 18.49 13.08 -4.34
N LYS A 249 17.48 12.25 -4.64
CA LYS A 249 16.64 11.64 -3.60
C LYS A 249 17.48 10.70 -2.73
N TYR A 250 17.38 10.86 -1.40
CA TYR A 250 18.07 10.03 -0.39
C TYR A 250 19.62 10.19 -0.34
N LEU A 251 20.13 11.35 -0.74
CA LEU A 251 21.52 11.76 -0.52
C LEU A 251 21.62 12.91 0.45
#